data_ad759cd26b58f17f8650ab867c87fc6b
#
_entry.id   ad759cd26b58f17f8650ab867c87fc6b
#
_cell.length_a   1.000
_cell.length_b   1.000
_cell.length_c   1.000
_cell.angle_alpha   90.00
_cell.angle_beta   90.00
_cell.angle_gamma   90.00
#
_symmetry.space_group_name_H-M   'P 1'
#
loop_
_entity.id
_entity.type
_entity.pdbx_description
1 polymer ?
#
loop_
_entity_poly.entity_id
_entity_poly.type
_entity_poly.pdbx_seq_one_letter_code
_entity_poly.pdbx_strand_id
1 'polypeptide(L)'
;MRTKHHHRLHLSVILLIFFLSAGVCRADDLARDRASLRGIKTVVVRVHTFEHEWASELAKAGLKEAVLQASIERQLAKSGITVIPEEASKKTETEGILNVRIKFLDPEPPRKTFATSEEEKIEKLDPKKRYVYAIRLNLRQPASLRRTPAVSVFAITWQTESVGLRRLALIREDFENTVNVFIEAYLSENPDIKKTD
;
A
#
# COMPACT_ATOMS: atom_id res chain seq x y z
N MET A 1 27.91 6.71 -52.91
CA MET A 1 26.55 6.54 -52.40
C MET A 1 26.55 5.52 -51.24
N ARG A 2 27.23 5.76 -50.08
CA ARG A 2 27.43 4.73 -49.02
C ARG A 2 27.37 5.28 -47.59
N THR A 3 26.74 6.41 -47.31
CA THR A 3 26.75 7.04 -45.97
C THR A 3 25.39 7.13 -45.24
N LYS A 4 24.29 6.68 -45.85
CA LYS A 4 22.93 6.82 -45.22
C LYS A 4 22.51 5.65 -44.30
N HIS A 5 23.21 4.50 -44.31
CA HIS A 5 22.82 3.35 -43.51
C HIS A 5 23.29 3.40 -42.03
N HIS A 6 24.43 4.03 -41.77
CA HIS A 6 25.00 4.06 -40.41
C HIS A 6 24.19 4.94 -39.44
N HIS A 7 23.60 6.06 -39.91
CA HIS A 7 22.79 6.94 -39.03
C HIS A 7 21.49 6.29 -38.53
N ARG A 8 20.88 5.40 -39.31
CA ARG A 8 19.64 4.73 -38.91
C ARG A 8 19.89 3.65 -37.86
N LEU A 9 21.04 2.99 -37.89
CA LEU A 9 21.41 1.96 -36.90
C LEU A 9 21.68 2.58 -35.51
N HIS A 10 22.39 3.72 -35.49
CA HIS A 10 22.67 4.42 -34.23
C HIS A 10 21.42 4.98 -33.57
N LEU A 11 20.47 5.50 -34.35
CA LEU A 11 19.21 6.03 -33.80
C LEU A 11 18.35 4.92 -33.19
N SER A 12 18.30 3.73 -33.80
CA SER A 12 17.55 2.58 -33.30
C SER A 12 18.16 2.00 -32.01
N VAL A 13 19.48 1.98 -31.91
CA VAL A 13 20.17 1.51 -30.69
C VAL A 13 19.98 2.48 -29.54
N ILE A 14 20.01 3.79 -29.79
CA ILE A 14 19.78 4.81 -28.76
C ILE A 14 18.32 4.74 -28.28
N LEU A 15 17.35 4.56 -29.18
CA LEU A 15 15.94 4.39 -28.80
C LEU A 15 15.69 3.13 -27.97
N LEU A 16 16.37 2.02 -28.30
CA LEU A 16 16.28 0.77 -27.55
C LEU A 16 16.85 0.91 -26.12
N ILE A 17 17.95 1.63 -25.97
CA ILE A 17 18.56 1.91 -24.66
C ILE A 17 17.64 2.78 -23.80
N PHE A 18 16.93 3.76 -24.42
CA PHE A 18 15.95 4.59 -23.70
C PHE A 18 14.73 3.80 -23.22
N PHE A 19 14.28 2.78 -23.96
CA PHE A 19 13.18 1.92 -23.53
C PHE A 19 13.60 0.93 -22.42
N LEU A 20 14.85 0.52 -22.37
CA LEU A 20 15.38 -0.34 -21.31
C LEU A 20 15.63 0.43 -19.99
N SER A 21 15.77 1.75 -20.04
CA SER A 21 15.97 2.59 -18.87
C SER A 21 14.67 3.16 -18.29
N ALA A 22 13.51 2.92 -18.91
CA ALA A 22 12.21 3.08 -18.28
C ALA A 22 11.98 1.97 -17.23
N GLY A 23 13.01 1.68 -16.45
CA GLY A 23 12.94 0.89 -15.24
C GLY A 23 11.89 1.52 -14.35
N VAL A 24 10.82 0.78 -14.14
CA VAL A 24 9.83 1.00 -13.11
C VAL A 24 10.59 1.47 -11.88
N CYS A 25 10.38 2.71 -11.47
CA CYS A 25 10.83 3.22 -10.19
C CYS A 25 9.97 2.50 -9.14
N ARG A 26 10.21 1.21 -8.94
CA ARG A 26 9.83 0.52 -7.73
C ARG A 26 10.65 1.22 -6.66
N ALA A 27 10.00 1.87 -5.72
CA ALA A 27 10.62 2.20 -4.46
C ALA A 27 11.24 0.88 -3.97
N ASP A 28 12.56 0.82 -4.03
CA ASP A 28 13.30 -0.40 -3.71
C ASP A 28 12.99 -0.67 -2.24
N ASP A 29 12.16 -1.70 -2.02
CA ASP A 29 11.90 -2.25 -0.71
C ASP A 29 13.27 -2.72 -0.22
N LEU A 30 13.94 -1.85 0.53
CA LEU A 30 15.32 -2.04 0.91
C LEU A 30 15.45 -3.42 1.53
N ALA A 31 16.39 -4.24 1.07
CA ALA A 31 16.61 -5.60 1.57
C ALA A 31 16.71 -5.63 3.11
N ARG A 32 17.13 -4.51 3.71
CA ARG A 32 17.14 -4.29 5.16
C ARG A 32 15.73 -4.25 5.76
N ASP A 33 14.77 -3.62 5.08
CA ASP A 33 13.40 -3.49 5.57
C ASP A 33 12.68 -4.84 5.48
N ARG A 34 12.94 -5.62 4.43
CA ARG A 34 12.44 -6.99 4.31
C ARG A 34 12.97 -7.89 5.41
N ALA A 35 14.26 -7.81 5.73
CA ALA A 35 14.86 -8.60 6.80
C ALA A 35 14.16 -8.41 8.15
N SER A 36 13.48 -7.27 8.36
CA SER A 36 12.69 -7.02 9.58
C SER A 36 11.44 -7.89 9.69
N LEU A 37 10.98 -8.50 8.59
CA LEU A 37 9.83 -9.39 8.57
C LEU A 37 10.17 -10.81 9.04
N ARG A 38 11.46 -11.14 9.13
CA ARG A 38 11.93 -12.47 9.52
C ARG A 38 11.55 -12.78 10.98
N GLY A 39 10.94 -13.94 11.19
CA GLY A 39 10.58 -14.43 12.52
C GLY A 39 9.29 -13.84 13.09
N ILE A 40 8.59 -12.97 12.36
CA ILE A 40 7.23 -12.58 12.71
C ILE A 40 6.32 -13.81 12.54
N LYS A 41 5.61 -14.18 13.59
CA LYS A 41 4.74 -15.36 13.61
C LYS A 41 3.28 -15.02 13.44
N THR A 42 2.88 -13.88 13.95
CA THR A 42 1.49 -13.42 13.93
C THR A 42 1.37 -11.98 13.52
N VAL A 43 0.27 -11.64 12.85
CA VAL A 43 0.00 -10.30 12.36
C VAL A 43 -1.38 -9.85 12.86
N VAL A 44 -1.43 -8.65 13.43
CA VAL A 44 -2.68 -7.93 13.69
C VAL A 44 -2.92 -7.00 12.53
N VAL A 45 -4.10 -6.99 11.95
CA VAL A 45 -4.48 -6.08 10.86
C VAL A 45 -5.27 -4.91 11.44
N ARG A 46 -4.87 -3.69 11.07
CA ARG A 46 -5.60 -2.46 11.36
C ARG A 46 -5.81 -1.67 10.09
N VAL A 47 -7.04 -1.45 9.74
CA VAL A 47 -7.41 -0.54 8.64
C VAL A 47 -7.81 0.79 9.26
N HIS A 48 -7.13 1.86 8.85
CA HIS A 48 -7.47 3.22 9.30
C HIS A 48 -8.36 3.86 8.26
N THR A 49 -9.50 4.29 8.73
CA THR A 49 -10.54 4.85 7.90
C THR A 49 -10.22 6.20 7.31
N PHE A 50 -10.99 6.43 6.33
CA PHE A 50 -11.23 7.59 5.53
C PHE A 50 -11.77 8.75 6.37
N GLU A 51 -11.52 9.94 5.91
CA GLU A 51 -12.17 11.13 6.42
C GLU A 51 -13.70 10.94 6.41
N HIS A 52 -14.36 11.35 7.47
CA HIS A 52 -15.79 11.08 7.71
C HIS A 52 -16.72 11.52 6.56
N GLU A 53 -16.30 12.52 5.79
CA GLU A 53 -17.08 13.12 4.73
C GLU A 53 -17.44 12.15 3.59
N TRP A 54 -16.59 11.14 3.31
CA TRP A 54 -16.76 10.25 2.16
C TRP A 54 -17.08 8.80 2.53
N ALA A 55 -17.27 8.52 3.80
CA ALA A 55 -17.46 7.16 4.28
C ALA A 55 -18.65 6.43 3.60
N SER A 56 -19.74 7.14 3.29
CA SER A 56 -20.93 6.57 2.64
C SER A 56 -20.65 6.15 1.20
N GLU A 57 -19.98 7.01 0.43
CA GLU A 57 -19.66 6.78 -0.98
C GLU A 57 -18.61 5.69 -1.14
N LEU A 58 -17.61 5.69 -0.27
CA LEU A 58 -16.59 4.66 -0.22
C LEU A 58 -17.19 3.30 0.15
N ALA A 59 -18.15 3.27 1.08
CA ALA A 59 -18.89 2.07 1.43
C ALA A 59 -19.67 1.49 0.23
N LYS A 60 -20.31 2.35 -0.59
CA LYS A 60 -20.99 1.93 -1.82
C LYS A 60 -20.03 1.37 -2.86
N ALA A 61 -18.81 1.89 -2.91
CA ALA A 61 -17.74 1.37 -3.77
C ALA A 61 -17.05 0.10 -3.22
N GLY A 62 -17.53 -0.46 -2.10
CA GLY A 62 -16.94 -1.64 -1.47
C GLY A 62 -15.64 -1.37 -0.70
N LEU A 63 -15.35 -0.10 -0.44
CA LEU A 63 -14.15 0.36 0.27
C LEU A 63 -14.44 0.61 1.77
N LYS A 64 -15.43 -0.06 2.33
CA LYS A 64 -15.74 0.01 3.77
C LYS A 64 -14.62 -0.67 4.57
N GLU A 65 -14.20 -0.02 5.65
CA GLU A 65 -13.12 -0.48 6.54
C GLU A 65 -13.21 -1.95 6.90
N ALA A 66 -14.35 -2.39 7.47
CA ALA A 66 -14.53 -3.78 7.87
C ALA A 66 -14.45 -4.77 6.69
N VAL A 67 -14.87 -4.35 5.48
CA VAL A 67 -14.78 -5.17 4.26
C VAL A 67 -13.33 -5.31 3.81
N LEU A 68 -12.58 -4.20 3.85
CA LEU A 68 -11.15 -4.19 3.51
C LEU A 68 -10.35 -4.99 4.52
N GLN A 69 -10.62 -4.83 5.82
CA GLN A 69 -9.96 -5.60 6.87
C GLN A 69 -10.20 -7.09 6.69
N ALA A 70 -11.44 -7.53 6.54
CA ALA A 70 -11.77 -8.94 6.30
C ALA A 70 -11.14 -9.49 5.01
N SER A 71 -10.97 -8.63 3.97
CA SER A 71 -10.29 -9.02 2.74
C SER A 71 -8.80 -9.29 2.98
N ILE A 72 -8.11 -8.39 3.71
CA ILE A 72 -6.70 -8.55 4.06
C ILE A 72 -6.49 -9.81 4.91
N GLU A 73 -7.25 -9.94 5.99
CA GLU A 73 -7.15 -11.08 6.91
C GLU A 73 -7.29 -12.41 6.15
N ARG A 74 -8.25 -12.48 5.22
CA ARG A 74 -8.44 -13.66 4.38
C ARG A 74 -7.26 -13.91 3.43
N GLN A 75 -6.69 -12.86 2.81
CA GLN A 75 -5.54 -13.00 1.92
C GLN A 75 -4.31 -13.49 2.70
N LEU A 76 -4.06 -12.92 3.88
CA LEU A 76 -2.96 -13.33 4.75
C LEU A 76 -3.12 -14.79 5.18
N ALA A 77 -4.31 -15.17 5.64
CA ALA A 77 -4.60 -16.54 6.08
C ALA A 77 -4.42 -17.56 4.93
N LYS A 78 -4.91 -17.26 3.71
CA LYS A 78 -4.68 -18.11 2.53
C LYS A 78 -3.21 -18.26 2.18
N SER A 79 -2.38 -17.30 2.53
CA SER A 79 -0.94 -17.33 2.31
C SER A 79 -0.18 -18.00 3.46
N GLY A 80 -0.89 -18.58 4.43
CA GLY A 80 -0.30 -19.24 5.60
C GLY A 80 0.18 -18.28 6.69
N ILE A 81 -0.15 -16.99 6.60
CA ILE A 81 0.21 -15.98 7.60
C ILE A 81 -0.85 -15.99 8.69
N THR A 82 -0.45 -16.25 9.93
CA THR A 82 -1.38 -16.29 11.07
C THR A 82 -1.82 -14.87 11.44
N VAL A 83 -3.13 -14.62 11.32
CA VAL A 83 -3.75 -13.36 11.76
C VAL A 83 -4.39 -13.57 13.12
N ILE A 84 -4.18 -12.63 14.03
CA ILE A 84 -4.82 -12.60 15.35
C ILE A 84 -5.62 -11.32 15.53
N PRO A 85 -6.74 -11.35 16.27
CA PRO A 85 -7.48 -10.15 16.59
C PRO A 85 -6.66 -9.25 17.54
N GLU A 86 -6.92 -7.96 17.48
CA GLU A 86 -6.14 -6.97 18.24
C GLU A 86 -6.19 -7.22 19.75
N GLU A 87 -7.32 -7.67 20.26
CA GLU A 87 -7.54 -7.97 21.69
C GLU A 87 -6.69 -9.16 22.17
N ALA A 88 -6.32 -10.05 21.25
CA ALA A 88 -5.47 -11.22 21.56
C ALA A 88 -3.97 -10.90 21.48
N SER A 89 -3.60 -9.73 20.96
CA SER A 89 -2.20 -9.33 20.80
C SER A 89 -1.54 -9.07 22.15
N LYS A 90 -0.43 -9.75 22.40
CA LYS A 90 0.43 -9.56 23.57
C LYS A 90 1.56 -8.56 23.31
N LYS A 91 1.65 -8.03 22.09
CA LYS A 91 2.70 -7.10 21.64
C LYS A 91 4.11 -7.65 21.85
N THR A 92 4.29 -8.94 21.55
CA THR A 92 5.58 -9.64 21.65
C THR A 92 6.47 -9.29 20.44
N GLU A 93 7.76 -9.64 20.53
CA GLU A 93 8.72 -9.43 19.45
C GLU A 93 8.41 -10.24 18.17
N THR A 94 7.60 -11.29 18.29
CA THR A 94 7.16 -12.12 17.16
C THR A 94 5.82 -11.71 16.58
N GLU A 95 5.26 -10.61 17.04
CA GLU A 95 4.00 -10.05 16.55
C GLU A 95 4.24 -8.76 15.75
N GLY A 96 3.57 -8.66 14.62
CA GLY A 96 3.55 -7.45 13.81
C GLY A 96 2.16 -6.84 13.75
N ILE A 97 2.07 -5.51 13.74
CA ILE A 97 0.83 -4.78 13.49
C ILE A 97 0.89 -4.20 12.09
N LEU A 98 0.14 -4.78 11.16
CA LEU A 98 0.00 -4.29 9.80
C LEU A 98 -1.06 -3.19 9.77
N ASN A 99 -0.60 -1.95 9.69
CA ASN A 99 -1.49 -0.81 9.53
C ASN A 99 -1.67 -0.51 8.05
N VAL A 100 -2.91 -0.34 7.66
CA VAL A 100 -3.30 -0.01 6.30
C VAL A 100 -4.04 1.31 6.29
N ARG A 101 -3.60 2.22 5.45
CA ARG A 101 -4.23 3.54 5.30
C ARG A 101 -4.46 3.83 3.83
N ILE A 102 -5.66 4.26 3.51
CA ILE A 102 -5.96 4.80 2.18
C ILE A 102 -6.28 6.28 2.35
N LYS A 103 -5.68 7.10 1.50
CA LYS A 103 -5.98 8.52 1.38
C LYS A 103 -6.52 8.80 -0.01
N PHE A 104 -7.49 9.67 -0.09
CA PHE A 104 -8.01 10.20 -1.34
C PHE A 104 -7.73 11.69 -1.41
N LEU A 105 -7.39 12.12 -2.61
CA LEU A 105 -7.27 13.53 -2.95
C LEU A 105 -8.21 13.80 -4.12
N ASP A 106 -9.05 14.79 -3.99
CA ASP A 106 -9.82 15.25 -5.15
C ASP A 106 -8.84 15.92 -6.14
N PRO A 107 -8.74 15.46 -7.40
CA PRO A 107 -7.88 16.08 -8.39
C PRO A 107 -8.34 17.49 -8.77
N GLU A 108 -9.60 17.82 -8.54
CA GLU A 108 -10.14 19.16 -8.69
C GLU A 108 -10.40 19.75 -7.31
N PRO A 109 -9.45 20.54 -6.74
CA PRO A 109 -9.77 21.28 -5.53
C PRO A 109 -11.00 22.13 -5.83
N PRO A 110 -11.94 22.27 -4.89
CA PRO A 110 -13.13 23.08 -5.08
C PRO A 110 -12.65 24.44 -5.58
N ARG A 111 -13.06 24.81 -6.80
CA ARG A 111 -12.84 26.18 -7.29
C ARG A 111 -13.45 27.05 -6.22
N LYS A 112 -12.61 27.80 -5.50
CA LYS A 112 -13.07 28.82 -4.57
C LYS A 112 -13.73 29.89 -5.43
N THR A 113 -14.93 29.61 -5.88
CA THR A 113 -15.86 30.65 -6.27
C THR A 113 -16.08 31.40 -4.98
N PHE A 114 -15.77 32.69 -4.97
CA PHE A 114 -16.13 33.61 -3.91
C PHE A 114 -17.68 33.72 -3.87
N ALA A 115 -18.33 32.63 -3.58
CA ALA A 115 -19.76 32.57 -3.31
C ALA A 115 -19.92 32.78 -1.81
N THR A 116 -20.34 33.98 -1.50
CA THR A 116 -20.95 34.37 -0.24
C THR A 116 -21.85 33.25 0.28
N SER A 117 -21.58 32.85 1.53
CA SER A 117 -22.47 32.22 2.52
C SER A 117 -23.50 31.20 2.02
N GLU A 118 -23.49 30.08 2.72
CA GLU A 118 -24.54 29.07 2.85
C GLU A 118 -24.41 27.88 1.87
N GLU A 119 -24.18 26.73 2.49
CA GLU A 119 -24.09 25.40 1.94
C GLU A 119 -22.78 25.13 1.14
N GLU A 120 -21.71 24.89 1.88
CA GLU A 120 -20.63 24.03 1.42
C GLU A 120 -21.23 22.63 1.22
N LYS A 121 -21.85 22.42 0.04
CA LYS A 121 -22.30 21.09 -0.36
C LYS A 121 -21.06 20.23 -0.43
N ILE A 122 -20.91 19.37 0.55
CA ILE A 122 -19.94 18.26 0.49
C ILE A 122 -20.13 17.62 -0.86
N GLU A 123 -19.17 17.82 -1.76
CA GLU A 123 -19.25 17.30 -3.11
C GLU A 123 -19.19 15.78 -3.03
N LYS A 124 -20.33 15.12 -3.30
CA LYS A 124 -20.42 13.66 -3.25
C LYS A 124 -19.43 13.05 -4.21
N LEU A 125 -18.72 12.02 -3.78
CA LEU A 125 -17.83 11.27 -4.64
C LEU A 125 -18.60 10.77 -5.88
N ASP A 126 -18.19 11.20 -7.06
CA ASP A 126 -18.74 10.73 -8.32
C ASP A 126 -18.05 9.43 -8.74
N PRO A 127 -18.75 8.27 -8.84
CA PRO A 127 -18.14 7.00 -9.21
C PRO A 127 -17.56 7.00 -10.63
N LYS A 128 -17.89 7.97 -11.47
CA LYS A 128 -17.35 8.14 -12.83
C LYS A 128 -16.05 8.95 -12.85
N LYS A 129 -15.82 9.79 -11.85
CA LYS A 129 -14.57 10.56 -11.69
C LYS A 129 -13.40 9.64 -11.37
N ARG A 130 -12.21 10.13 -11.69
CA ARG A 130 -10.96 9.53 -11.21
C ARG A 130 -10.52 10.27 -9.97
N TYR A 131 -10.02 9.53 -9.00
CA TYR A 131 -9.48 10.06 -7.76
C TYR A 131 -8.00 9.75 -7.67
N VAL A 132 -7.22 10.72 -7.24
CA VAL A 132 -5.86 10.46 -6.78
C VAL A 132 -5.99 9.78 -5.44
N TYR A 133 -5.32 8.66 -5.27
CA TYR A 133 -5.30 7.93 -4.01
C TYR A 133 -3.87 7.51 -3.67
N ALA A 134 -3.64 7.30 -2.40
CA ALA A 134 -2.44 6.68 -1.87
C ALA A 134 -2.85 5.56 -0.91
N ILE A 135 -2.36 4.35 -1.18
CA ILE A 135 -2.52 3.18 -0.30
C ILE A 135 -1.17 2.94 0.35
N ARG A 136 -1.12 3.08 1.67
CA ARG A 136 0.09 2.84 2.44
C ARG A 136 -0.12 1.67 3.39
N LEU A 137 0.78 0.69 3.31
CA LEU A 137 0.91 -0.39 4.26
C LEU A 137 2.19 -0.18 5.06
N ASN A 138 2.11 -0.33 6.37
CA ASN A 138 3.29 -0.38 7.22
C ASN A 138 3.15 -1.43 8.30
N LEU A 139 4.23 -2.17 8.54
CA LEU A 139 4.32 -3.09 9.67
C LEU A 139 5.02 -2.38 10.83
N ARG A 140 4.37 -2.42 11.99
CA ARG A 140 4.95 -1.95 13.26
C ARG A 140 5.20 -3.13 14.16
N GLN A 141 6.32 -3.12 14.83
CA GLN A 141 6.70 -4.13 15.82
C GLN A 141 7.54 -3.52 16.93
N PRO A 142 7.66 -4.18 18.10
CA PRO A 142 8.59 -3.76 19.12
C PRO A 142 10.01 -3.78 18.58
N ALA A 143 10.76 -2.71 18.84
CA ALA A 143 12.15 -2.58 18.44
C ALA A 143 12.96 -1.99 19.62
N SER A 144 14.08 -2.62 19.94
CA SER A 144 14.97 -2.11 20.99
C SER A 144 15.93 -1.07 20.44
N LEU A 145 16.13 0.00 21.19
CA LEU A 145 17.07 1.06 20.82
C LEU A 145 18.51 0.55 21.03
N ARG A 146 19.32 0.54 19.98
CA ARG A 146 20.72 0.10 20.06
C ARG A 146 21.54 0.81 21.14
N ARG A 147 21.30 2.12 21.33
CA ARG A 147 21.98 2.94 22.37
C ARG A 147 21.49 2.66 23.79
N THR A 148 20.29 2.13 23.95
CA THR A 148 19.65 1.85 25.24
C THR A 148 18.76 0.61 25.07
N PRO A 149 19.33 -0.62 25.06
CA PRO A 149 18.62 -1.85 24.71
C PRO A 149 17.44 -2.17 25.63
N ALA A 150 17.44 -1.66 26.87
CA ALA A 150 16.33 -1.83 27.81
C ALA A 150 15.07 -1.04 27.39
N VAL A 151 15.19 -0.09 26.44
CA VAL A 151 14.07 0.70 25.93
C VAL A 151 13.56 0.09 24.65
N SER A 152 12.32 -0.43 24.69
CA SER A 152 11.59 -0.90 23.53
C SER A 152 10.58 0.14 23.08
N VAL A 153 10.48 0.35 21.77
CA VAL A 153 9.53 1.26 21.12
C VAL A 153 8.80 0.52 20.00
N PHE A 154 7.57 0.93 19.69
CA PHE A 154 6.88 0.46 18.50
C PHE A 154 7.35 1.28 17.29
N ALA A 155 8.12 0.64 16.42
CA ALA A 155 8.67 1.26 15.22
C ALA A 155 8.02 0.70 13.94
N ILE A 156 7.95 1.51 12.89
CA ILE A 156 7.70 1.03 11.54
C ILE A 156 9.00 0.39 11.05
N THR A 157 8.96 -0.89 10.75
CA THR A 157 10.12 -1.68 10.34
C THR A 157 10.05 -2.08 8.89
N TRP A 158 8.85 -2.12 8.33
CA TRP A 158 8.61 -2.34 6.92
C TRP A 158 7.46 -1.45 6.43
N GLN A 159 7.54 -0.98 5.19
CA GLN A 159 6.44 -0.22 4.57
C GLN A 159 6.46 -0.31 3.05
N THR A 160 5.28 -0.17 2.46
CA THR A 160 5.10 0.05 1.02
C THR A 160 3.99 1.07 0.79
N GLU A 161 4.04 1.73 -0.36
CA GLU A 161 3.03 2.71 -0.76
C GLU A 161 2.74 2.58 -2.26
N SER A 162 1.47 2.64 -2.61
CA SER A 162 0.99 2.72 -3.99
C SER A 162 0.21 4.01 -4.17
N VAL A 163 0.53 4.76 -5.19
CA VAL A 163 -0.17 6.00 -5.55
C VAL A 163 -0.74 5.83 -6.95
N GLY A 164 -1.98 6.26 -7.15
CA GLY A 164 -2.63 6.11 -8.44
C GLY A 164 -3.72 7.14 -8.70
N LEU A 165 -4.20 7.13 -9.94
CA LEU A 165 -5.35 7.92 -10.41
C LEU A 165 -6.35 6.96 -11.05
N ARG A 166 -7.39 6.57 -10.32
CA ARG A 166 -8.36 5.55 -10.74
C ARG A 166 -9.80 5.95 -10.40
N ARG A 167 -10.76 5.28 -11.05
CA ARG A 167 -12.16 5.28 -10.59
C ARG A 167 -12.27 4.48 -9.29
N LEU A 168 -13.20 4.85 -8.41
CA LEU A 168 -13.39 4.18 -7.11
C LEU A 168 -13.51 2.66 -7.22
N ALA A 169 -14.25 2.17 -8.21
CA ALA A 169 -14.47 0.73 -8.41
C ALA A 169 -13.18 -0.08 -8.67
N LEU A 170 -12.12 0.57 -9.17
CA LEU A 170 -10.85 -0.09 -9.49
C LEU A 170 -9.82 0.03 -8.35
N ILE A 171 -10.04 0.88 -7.36
CA ILE A 171 -9.09 1.11 -6.27
C ILE A 171 -8.99 -0.13 -5.38
N ARG A 172 -10.04 -0.94 -5.31
CA ARG A 172 -10.00 -2.20 -4.57
C ARG A 172 -8.98 -3.19 -5.14
N GLU A 173 -8.86 -3.28 -6.45
CA GLU A 173 -7.85 -4.14 -7.10
C GLU A 173 -6.44 -3.66 -6.75
N ASP A 174 -6.18 -2.35 -6.83
CA ASP A 174 -4.89 -1.78 -6.48
C ASP A 174 -4.57 -1.97 -4.98
N PHE A 175 -5.59 -1.95 -4.13
CA PHE A 175 -5.47 -2.28 -2.73
C PHE A 175 -5.05 -3.74 -2.51
N GLU A 176 -5.73 -4.68 -3.16
CA GLU A 176 -5.41 -6.11 -3.09
C GLU A 176 -3.99 -6.39 -3.61
N ASN A 177 -3.58 -5.73 -4.69
CA ASN A 177 -2.23 -5.81 -5.22
C ASN A 177 -1.17 -5.26 -4.23
N THR A 178 -1.48 -4.18 -3.52
CA THR A 178 -0.56 -3.63 -2.51
C THR A 178 -0.41 -4.58 -1.30
N VAL A 179 -1.48 -5.28 -0.92
CA VAL A 179 -1.43 -6.34 0.11
C VAL A 179 -0.56 -7.52 -0.35
N ASN A 180 -0.64 -7.91 -1.63
CA ASN A 180 0.19 -8.96 -2.18
C ASN A 180 1.69 -8.62 -2.10
N VAL A 181 2.08 -7.34 -2.26
CA VAL A 181 3.49 -6.92 -2.06
C VAL A 181 3.97 -7.24 -0.64
N PHE A 182 3.13 -7.00 0.38
CA PHE A 182 3.46 -7.39 1.75
C PHE A 182 3.59 -8.91 1.89
N ILE A 183 2.64 -9.67 1.34
CA ILE A 183 2.63 -11.13 1.42
C ILE A 183 3.92 -11.71 0.79
N GLU A 184 4.29 -11.24 -0.39
CA GLU A 184 5.51 -11.66 -1.08
C GLU A 184 6.76 -11.35 -0.26
N ALA A 185 6.87 -10.12 0.27
CA ALA A 185 7.98 -9.72 1.12
C ALA A 185 8.06 -10.59 2.38
N TYR A 186 6.92 -10.83 3.03
CA TYR A 186 6.84 -11.65 4.26
C TYR A 186 7.27 -13.10 3.99
N LEU A 187 6.73 -13.74 2.95
CA LEU A 187 7.04 -15.12 2.60
C LEU A 187 8.50 -15.30 2.15
N SER A 188 9.09 -14.30 1.51
CA SER A 188 10.51 -14.35 1.13
C SER A 188 11.45 -14.43 2.33
N GLU A 189 11.05 -13.84 3.47
CA GLU A 189 11.83 -13.86 4.72
C GLU A 189 11.44 -15.01 5.67
N ASN A 190 10.31 -15.68 5.40
CA ASN A 190 9.78 -16.78 6.21
C ASN A 190 9.45 -18.01 5.33
N PRO A 191 10.45 -18.64 4.69
CA PRO A 191 10.24 -19.67 3.67
C PRO A 191 9.60 -20.96 4.21
N ASP A 192 9.66 -21.18 5.53
CA ASP A 192 9.07 -22.37 6.18
C ASP A 192 7.55 -22.31 6.29
N ILE A 193 6.95 -21.15 5.98
CA ILE A 193 5.49 -20.99 5.99
C ILE A 193 4.91 -21.60 4.73
N LYS A 194 4.13 -22.66 4.91
CA LYS A 194 3.41 -23.33 3.82
C LYS A 194 2.10 -22.61 3.52
N LYS A 195 1.84 -22.36 2.25
CA LYS A 195 0.50 -21.92 1.82
C LYS A 195 -0.51 -22.99 2.24
N THR A 196 -1.61 -22.54 2.82
CA THR A 196 -2.75 -23.42 3.12
C THR A 196 -3.53 -23.59 1.81
N ASP A 197 -3.62 -24.83 1.31
CA ASP A 197 -4.40 -25.20 0.11
C ASP A 197 -5.90 -24.98 0.32
#